data_b7f879606cd02cf434b89a8c7fbc408f
#
_entry.id   b7f879606cd02cf434b89a8c7fbc408f
#
_cell.length_a   1.000
_cell.length_b   1.000
_cell.length_c   1.000
_cell.angle_alpha   90.00
_cell.angle_beta   90.00
_cell.angle_gamma   90.00
#
_symmetry.space_group_name_H-M   'P 1'
#
loop_
_entity.id
_entity.type
_entity.pdbx_description
1 polymer ?
#
loop_
_entity_poly.entity_id
_entity_poly.type
_entity_poly.pdbx_seq_one_letter_code
_entity_poly.pdbx_strand_id
1 'polypeptide(L)'
;MVLYSGNRKSSIYNDGKKQKILSKLTAKCVDFFNEKRKELLPTHDKVAVFDCRIYQTPTLHDACVQLLWRENDATKNSISMLAQSLFPHKQLQNLNGNEMQDKMMLEKGVNWNDLEAKLKRGTYVKRIKTSKPFTADELKDLPPMHQAHKNPNLIIERSVIKEIEYPIFSKIGNKEDVIFYDAEPVLNVSDGVS
;
A
#
# COMPACT_ATOMS: atom_id res chain seq x y z
N MET A 1 4.09 3.34 -5.66
CA MET A 1 2.87 4.12 -5.97
C MET A 1 2.53 3.91 -7.43
N VAL A 2 1.30 3.56 -7.75
CA VAL A 2 0.79 3.48 -9.11
C VAL A 2 0.10 4.80 -9.45
N LEU A 3 0.46 5.42 -10.57
CA LEU A 3 -0.19 6.60 -11.11
C LEU A 3 -0.95 6.19 -12.37
N TYR A 4 -2.25 6.32 -12.33
CA TYR A 4 -3.14 6.00 -13.42
C TYR A 4 -4.07 7.18 -13.69
N SER A 5 -4.20 7.54 -14.96
CA SER A 5 -5.16 8.53 -15.42
C SER A 5 -6.02 7.91 -16.53
N GLY A 6 -7.12 7.31 -16.14
CA GLY A 6 -8.13 6.77 -17.08
C GLY A 6 -8.92 7.86 -17.79
N ASN A 7 -8.88 9.08 -17.27
CA ASN A 7 -9.57 10.23 -17.86
C ASN A 7 -8.53 11.23 -18.40
N ARG A 8 -8.53 11.44 -19.72
CA ARG A 8 -7.65 12.41 -20.38
C ARG A 8 -7.84 13.87 -19.92
N LYS A 9 -8.94 14.17 -19.21
CA LYS A 9 -9.21 15.51 -18.65
C LYS A 9 -8.51 15.75 -17.32
N SER A 10 -8.05 14.70 -16.63
CA SER A 10 -7.30 14.83 -15.38
C SER A 10 -5.80 14.79 -15.64
N SER A 11 -5.06 15.76 -15.09
CA SER A 11 -3.61 15.73 -15.14
C SER A 11 -3.06 14.66 -14.18
N ILE A 12 -2.12 13.88 -14.65
CA ILE A 12 -1.34 12.97 -13.79
C ILE A 12 -0.47 13.79 -12.83
N TYR A 13 -0.17 13.22 -11.67
CA TYR A 13 0.66 13.89 -10.66
C TYR A 13 1.94 14.49 -11.26
N ASN A 14 2.20 15.78 -11.03
CA ASN A 14 3.29 16.55 -11.61
C ASN A 14 3.39 16.43 -13.15
N ASP A 15 2.29 16.34 -13.87
CA ASP A 15 2.23 16.20 -15.34
C ASP A 15 3.05 15.01 -15.88
N GLY A 16 3.23 13.97 -15.07
CA GLY A 16 4.02 12.80 -15.43
C GLY A 16 5.52 13.05 -15.54
N LYS A 17 6.04 14.21 -15.09
CA LYS A 17 7.47 14.53 -15.14
C LYS A 17 8.26 13.66 -14.18
N LYS A 18 8.88 12.59 -14.74
CA LYS A 18 9.53 11.52 -13.97
C LYS A 18 10.53 12.03 -12.93
N GLN A 19 11.46 12.90 -13.32
CA GLN A 19 12.46 13.47 -12.40
C GLN A 19 11.83 14.23 -11.24
N LYS A 20 10.80 15.02 -11.53
CA LYS A 20 10.08 15.79 -10.50
C LYS A 20 9.28 14.86 -9.55
N ILE A 21 8.73 13.79 -10.07
CA ILE A 21 8.04 12.77 -9.26
C ILE A 21 9.05 12.07 -8.35
N LEU A 22 10.16 11.59 -8.90
CA LEU A 22 11.22 10.92 -8.15
C LEU A 22 11.74 11.79 -7.00
N SER A 23 12.21 12.99 -7.30
CA SER A 23 12.82 13.88 -6.30
C SER A 23 11.85 14.24 -5.18
N LYS A 24 10.60 14.58 -5.53
CA LYS A 24 9.59 14.97 -4.54
C LYS A 24 9.14 13.80 -3.66
N LEU A 25 8.97 12.61 -4.24
CA LEU A 25 8.53 11.44 -3.46
C LEU A 25 9.64 10.96 -2.53
N THR A 26 10.88 10.91 -3.02
CA THR A 26 12.02 10.52 -2.19
C THR A 26 12.19 11.48 -1.02
N ALA A 27 12.20 12.80 -1.28
CA ALA A 27 12.34 13.79 -0.23
C ALA A 27 11.23 13.67 0.83
N LYS A 28 9.97 13.58 0.41
CA LYS A 28 8.85 13.40 1.35
C LYS A 28 8.92 12.11 2.15
N CYS A 29 9.36 11.01 1.54
CA CYS A 29 9.50 9.73 2.23
C CYS A 29 10.59 9.81 3.31
N VAL A 30 11.75 10.37 2.98
CA VAL A 30 12.88 10.57 3.91
C VAL A 30 12.45 11.44 5.09
N ASP A 31 11.84 12.58 4.79
CA ASP A 31 11.41 13.58 5.78
C ASP A 31 10.40 12.97 6.77
N PHE A 32 9.28 12.48 6.25
CA PHE A 32 8.21 11.89 7.06
C PHE A 32 8.69 10.69 7.89
N PHE A 33 9.47 9.79 7.30
CA PHE A 33 9.97 8.62 8.02
C PHE A 33 10.90 9.01 9.16
N ASN A 34 11.81 9.95 8.92
CA ASN A 34 12.75 10.37 9.95
C ASN A 34 12.10 11.17 11.07
N GLU A 35 11.04 11.95 10.77
CA GLU A 35 10.21 12.57 11.81
C GLU A 35 9.54 11.51 12.68
N LYS A 36 8.85 10.55 12.07
CA LYS A 36 8.19 9.46 12.80
C LYS A 36 9.17 8.57 13.58
N ARG A 37 10.34 8.32 13.02
CA ARG A 37 11.40 7.60 13.73
C ARG A 37 11.83 8.32 15.01
N LYS A 38 12.02 9.65 14.96
CA LYS A 38 12.37 10.43 16.16
C LYS A 38 11.29 10.35 17.25
N GLU A 39 10.01 10.34 16.83
CA GLU A 39 8.89 10.21 17.76
C GLU A 39 8.84 8.81 18.40
N LEU A 40 8.97 7.75 17.60
CA LEU A 40 8.75 6.37 18.02
C LEU A 40 10.00 5.69 18.60
N LEU A 41 11.18 6.08 18.14
CA LEU A 41 12.49 5.50 18.50
C LEU A 41 13.49 6.62 18.80
N PRO A 42 13.29 7.40 19.89
CA PRO A 42 14.10 8.59 20.18
C PRO A 42 15.59 8.28 20.41
N THR A 43 15.92 7.07 20.82
CA THR A 43 17.31 6.61 21.07
C THR A 43 18.02 6.12 19.81
N HIS A 44 17.33 6.06 18.67
CA HIS A 44 17.89 5.53 17.43
C HIS A 44 18.35 6.69 16.53
N ASP A 45 19.66 6.95 16.49
CA ASP A 45 20.24 8.12 15.81
C ASP A 45 20.41 7.98 14.29
N LYS A 46 20.31 6.76 13.74
CA LYS A 46 20.53 6.53 12.32
C LYS A 46 19.42 7.17 11.47
N VAL A 47 19.82 7.97 10.50
CA VAL A 47 18.93 8.56 9.54
C VAL A 47 18.62 7.57 8.42
N ALA A 48 17.33 7.35 8.15
CA ALA A 48 16.92 6.53 7.03
C ALA A 48 17.04 7.31 5.72
N VAL A 49 17.54 6.64 4.68
CA VAL A 49 17.65 7.14 3.32
C VAL A 49 16.89 6.19 2.41
N PHE A 50 16.16 6.74 1.45
CA PHE A 50 15.35 5.97 0.50
C PHE A 50 15.78 6.27 -0.93
N ASP A 51 15.77 5.26 -1.79
CA ASP A 51 15.78 5.45 -3.23
C ASP A 51 14.36 5.37 -3.79
N CYS A 52 14.16 5.93 -4.95
CA CYS A 52 12.90 5.84 -5.67
C CYS A 52 13.19 5.53 -7.14
N ARG A 53 12.44 4.59 -7.70
CA ARG A 53 12.53 4.21 -9.10
C ARG A 53 11.18 4.38 -9.76
N ILE A 54 11.18 4.83 -11.01
CA ILE A 54 9.97 4.99 -11.79
C ILE A 54 10.10 4.29 -13.14
N TYR A 55 9.09 3.58 -13.52
CA TYR A 55 8.96 2.93 -14.81
C TYR A 55 7.52 3.03 -15.30
N GLN A 56 7.30 2.74 -16.54
CA GLN A 56 5.97 2.70 -17.15
C GLN A 56 5.64 1.27 -17.53
N THR A 57 4.40 0.89 -17.33
CA THR A 57 3.87 -0.39 -17.78
C THR A 57 2.96 -0.16 -18.99
N PRO A 58 3.00 -1.02 -20.02
CA PRO A 58 2.18 -0.86 -21.21
C PRO A 58 0.70 -1.10 -20.96
N THR A 59 0.36 -1.98 -20.02
CA THR A 59 -1.03 -2.38 -19.71
C THR A 59 -1.35 -2.27 -18.22
N LEU A 60 -2.63 -2.30 -17.88
CA LEU A 60 -3.10 -2.38 -16.50
C LEU A 60 -2.73 -3.72 -15.87
N HIS A 61 -2.76 -4.78 -16.67
CA HIS A 61 -2.30 -6.11 -16.26
C HIS A 61 -0.85 -6.07 -15.76
N ASP A 62 0.05 -5.50 -16.54
CA ASP A 62 1.46 -5.38 -16.15
C ASP A 62 1.64 -4.57 -14.85
N ALA A 63 0.82 -3.54 -14.65
CA ALA A 63 0.81 -2.79 -13.39
C ALA A 63 0.38 -3.68 -12.22
N CYS A 64 -0.63 -4.54 -12.39
CA CYS A 64 -1.04 -5.52 -11.38
C CYS A 64 0.06 -6.57 -11.11
N VAL A 65 0.76 -7.02 -12.14
CA VAL A 65 1.92 -7.93 -11.98
C VAL A 65 3.01 -7.28 -11.12
N GLN A 66 3.26 -5.99 -11.29
CA GLN A 66 4.23 -5.27 -10.44
C GLN A 66 3.77 -5.18 -8.98
N LEU A 67 2.48 -4.97 -8.73
CA LEU A 67 1.94 -4.99 -7.35
C LEU A 67 2.08 -6.39 -6.73
N LEU A 68 1.75 -7.43 -7.47
CA LEU A 68 1.93 -8.81 -7.04
C LEU A 68 3.40 -9.12 -6.70
N TRP A 69 4.32 -8.70 -7.57
CA TRP A 69 5.76 -8.86 -7.32
C TRP A 69 6.17 -8.15 -6.03
N ARG A 70 5.70 -6.93 -5.78
CA ARG A 70 5.99 -6.18 -4.55
C ARG A 70 5.42 -6.87 -3.30
N GLU A 71 4.21 -7.44 -3.36
CA GLU A 71 3.65 -8.19 -2.25
C GLU A 71 4.47 -9.46 -1.94
N ASN A 72 4.88 -10.18 -2.98
CA ASN A 72 5.73 -11.36 -2.83
C ASN A 72 7.11 -11.00 -2.24
N ASP A 73 7.69 -9.89 -2.67
CA ASP A 73 8.97 -9.40 -2.14
C ASP A 73 8.83 -8.98 -0.66
N ALA A 74 7.75 -8.26 -0.31
CA ALA A 74 7.45 -7.91 1.07
C ALA A 74 7.28 -9.16 1.95
N THR A 75 6.60 -10.18 1.45
CA THR A 75 6.42 -11.47 2.14
C THR A 75 7.75 -12.14 2.44
N LYS A 76 8.63 -12.28 1.44
CA LYS A 76 9.97 -12.85 1.64
C LYS A 76 10.80 -12.06 2.64
N ASN A 77 10.78 -10.74 2.50
CA ASN A 77 11.53 -9.86 3.39
C ASN A 77 11.01 -9.92 4.83
N SER A 78 9.69 -10.00 5.03
CA SER A 78 9.11 -10.09 6.38
C SER A 78 9.52 -11.37 7.11
N ILE A 79 9.58 -12.51 6.42
CA ILE A 79 10.07 -13.78 6.98
C ILE A 79 11.53 -13.62 7.38
N SER A 80 12.37 -13.11 6.48
CA SER A 80 13.80 -12.93 6.74
C SER A 80 14.06 -11.94 7.87
N MET A 81 13.33 -10.83 7.92
CA MET A 81 13.46 -9.84 9.00
C MET A 81 13.06 -10.40 10.36
N LEU A 82 11.96 -11.15 10.43
CA LEU A 82 11.54 -11.79 11.66
C LEU A 82 12.58 -12.82 12.12
N ALA A 83 13.09 -13.65 11.22
CA ALA A 83 14.12 -14.61 11.53
C ALA A 83 15.41 -13.94 12.05
N GLN A 84 15.84 -12.86 11.39
CA GLN A 84 17.02 -12.08 11.80
C GLN A 84 16.86 -11.37 13.15
N SER A 85 15.65 -11.08 13.58
CA SER A 85 15.40 -10.54 14.93
C SER A 85 15.53 -11.60 16.03
N LEU A 86 15.41 -12.87 15.68
CA LEU A 86 15.41 -14.01 16.62
C LEU A 86 16.73 -14.79 16.64
N PHE A 87 17.48 -14.75 15.53
CA PHE A 87 18.69 -15.56 15.35
C PHE A 87 19.86 -14.76 14.78
N PRO A 88 21.10 -15.07 15.17
CA PRO A 88 22.29 -14.54 14.53
C PRO A 88 22.36 -14.94 13.05
N HIS A 89 22.92 -14.07 12.22
CA HIS A 89 23.04 -14.28 10.77
C HIS A 89 23.66 -15.65 10.38
N LYS A 90 24.68 -16.11 11.11
CA LYS A 90 25.32 -17.43 10.88
C LYS A 90 24.35 -18.61 10.92
N GLN A 91 23.31 -18.53 11.75
CA GLN A 91 22.32 -19.59 11.90
C GLN A 91 21.24 -19.58 10.80
N LEU A 92 21.18 -18.50 10.04
CA LEU A 92 20.21 -18.31 8.97
C LEU A 92 20.82 -18.47 7.57
N GLN A 93 22.16 -18.61 7.50
CA GLN A 93 22.85 -18.82 6.22
C GLN A 93 22.32 -20.06 5.50
N ASN A 94 22.10 -19.92 4.21
CA ASN A 94 21.60 -20.96 3.31
C ASN A 94 20.20 -21.51 3.63
N LEU A 95 19.46 -20.92 4.57
CA LEU A 95 18.07 -21.29 4.83
C LEU A 95 17.15 -20.53 3.87
N ASN A 96 16.21 -21.25 3.28
CA ASN A 96 15.10 -20.66 2.54
C ASN A 96 13.99 -20.18 3.49
N GLY A 97 12.95 -19.53 2.92
CA GLY A 97 11.87 -18.94 3.74
C GLY A 97 11.07 -19.97 4.57
N ASN A 98 10.87 -21.19 4.06
CA ASN A 98 10.16 -22.24 4.81
C ASN A 98 11.03 -22.75 5.97
N GLU A 99 12.29 -23.04 5.69
CA GLU A 99 13.24 -23.47 6.72
C GLU A 99 13.43 -22.42 7.82
N MET A 100 13.40 -21.12 7.47
CA MET A 100 13.41 -20.04 8.47
C MET A 100 12.14 -20.07 9.34
N GLN A 101 10.96 -20.28 8.73
CA GLN A 101 9.70 -20.37 9.47
C GLN A 101 9.68 -21.59 10.40
N ASP A 102 10.13 -22.75 9.92
CA ASP A 102 10.23 -23.98 10.74
C ASP A 102 11.17 -23.75 11.91
N LYS A 103 12.34 -23.15 11.66
CA LYS A 103 13.32 -22.85 12.71
C LYS A 103 12.75 -21.88 13.76
N MET A 104 12.05 -20.83 13.34
CA MET A 104 11.40 -19.89 14.26
C MET A 104 10.36 -20.60 15.13
N MET A 105 9.55 -21.47 14.53
CA MET A 105 8.53 -22.21 15.25
C MET A 105 9.13 -23.20 16.22
N LEU A 106 10.08 -24.05 15.78
CA LEU A 106 10.65 -25.12 16.56
C LEU A 106 11.54 -24.63 17.72
N GLU A 107 12.36 -23.59 17.48
CA GLU A 107 13.34 -23.14 18.48
C GLU A 107 12.86 -21.98 19.33
N LYS A 108 11.90 -21.16 18.85
CA LYS A 108 11.42 -19.96 19.54
C LYS A 108 9.90 -19.94 19.79
N GLY A 109 9.14 -20.90 19.26
CA GLY A 109 7.68 -20.92 19.35
C GLY A 109 7.02 -19.75 18.60
N VAL A 110 7.71 -19.15 17.65
CA VAL A 110 7.21 -17.99 16.88
C VAL A 110 6.72 -18.43 15.52
N ASN A 111 5.42 -18.29 15.31
CA ASN A 111 4.79 -18.60 14.03
C ASN A 111 4.61 -17.30 13.21
N TRP A 112 5.30 -17.20 12.08
CA TRP A 112 5.16 -16.05 11.16
C TRP A 112 3.72 -15.86 10.67
N ASN A 113 2.93 -16.93 10.56
CA ASN A 113 1.55 -16.85 10.11
C ASN A 113 0.64 -16.07 11.06
N ASP A 114 0.99 -15.96 12.33
CA ASP A 114 0.20 -15.25 13.35
C ASP A 114 0.38 -13.73 13.29
N LEU A 115 1.36 -13.25 12.51
CA LEU A 115 1.54 -11.81 12.31
C LEU A 115 0.36 -11.21 11.55
N GLU A 116 0.07 -9.94 11.85
CA GLU A 116 -0.89 -9.14 11.09
C GLU A 116 -0.54 -9.09 9.59
N ALA A 117 -1.55 -9.03 8.73
CA ALA A 117 -1.38 -9.00 7.28
C ALA A 117 -0.43 -7.88 6.81
N LYS A 118 -0.54 -6.69 7.43
CA LYS A 118 0.32 -5.54 7.11
C LYS A 118 1.81 -5.79 7.37
N LEU A 119 2.16 -6.58 8.40
CA LEU A 119 3.52 -6.95 8.73
C LEU A 119 4.07 -8.05 7.82
N LYS A 120 3.19 -8.87 7.27
CA LYS A 120 3.55 -9.97 6.35
C LYS A 120 3.69 -9.53 4.90
N ARG A 121 2.78 -8.69 4.42
CA ARG A 121 2.61 -8.37 2.98
C ARG A 121 2.57 -6.88 2.66
N GLY A 122 2.60 -6.03 3.70
CA GLY A 122 2.41 -4.59 3.54
C GLY A 122 0.95 -4.18 3.51
N THR A 123 0.71 -2.93 3.19
CA THR A 123 -0.61 -2.31 3.20
C THR A 123 -0.91 -1.68 1.85
N TYR A 124 -2.10 -1.89 1.35
CA TYR A 124 -2.59 -1.18 0.18
C TYR A 124 -3.25 0.13 0.62
N VAL A 125 -2.83 1.23 0.03
CA VAL A 125 -3.43 2.55 0.25
C VAL A 125 -3.95 3.06 -1.08
N LYS A 126 -5.23 3.37 -1.13
CA LYS A 126 -5.89 3.77 -2.37
C LYS A 126 -6.68 5.06 -2.18
N ARG A 127 -6.73 5.86 -3.23
CA ARG A 127 -7.67 6.96 -3.34
C ARG A 127 -8.99 6.42 -3.87
N ILE A 128 -10.02 6.49 -3.07
CA ILE A 128 -11.37 6.06 -3.45
C ILE A 128 -12.30 7.26 -3.56
N LYS A 129 -13.34 7.12 -4.36
CA LYS A 129 -14.42 8.10 -4.45
C LYS A 129 -15.49 7.78 -3.43
N THR A 130 -15.95 8.77 -2.73
CA THR A 130 -17.07 8.67 -1.80
C THR A 130 -18.09 9.74 -2.10
N SER A 131 -19.36 9.36 -2.08
CA SER A 131 -20.46 10.29 -2.26
C SER A 131 -21.13 10.53 -0.92
N LYS A 132 -21.07 11.77 -0.44
CA LYS A 132 -21.64 12.16 0.86
C LYS A 132 -22.29 13.53 0.75
N PRO A 133 -23.37 13.82 1.52
CA PRO A 133 -23.86 15.18 1.71
C PRO A 133 -22.80 16.03 2.41
N PHE A 134 -22.96 17.35 2.35
CA PHE A 134 -22.14 18.27 3.12
C PHE A 134 -22.41 18.10 4.62
N THR A 135 -21.37 18.16 5.43
CA THR A 135 -21.53 18.27 6.89
C THR A 135 -21.90 19.71 7.27
N ALA A 136 -22.45 19.90 8.45
CA ALA A 136 -22.84 21.23 8.97
C ALA A 136 -21.64 22.20 9.02
N ASP A 137 -20.45 21.68 9.36
CA ASP A 137 -19.23 22.50 9.43
C ASP A 137 -18.73 22.88 8.05
N GLU A 138 -18.76 21.95 7.11
CA GLU A 138 -18.39 22.23 5.71
C GLU A 138 -19.31 23.25 5.06
N LEU A 139 -20.60 23.26 5.43
CA LEU A 139 -21.54 24.27 4.95
C LEU A 139 -21.17 25.68 5.41
N LYS A 140 -20.64 25.83 6.63
CA LYS A 140 -20.20 27.14 7.17
C LYS A 140 -19.04 27.74 6.37
N ASP A 141 -18.16 26.89 5.84
CA ASP A 141 -16.97 27.31 5.09
C ASP A 141 -17.29 27.63 3.61
N LEU A 142 -18.52 27.33 3.16
CA LEU A 142 -18.91 27.61 1.77
C LEU A 142 -19.39 29.05 1.58
N PRO A 143 -19.16 29.63 0.39
CA PRO A 143 -19.70 30.95 0.05
C PRO A 143 -21.22 30.99 0.26
N PRO A 144 -21.79 32.10 0.75
CA PRO A 144 -23.22 32.22 1.07
C PRO A 144 -24.18 31.86 -0.08
N MET A 145 -23.72 32.04 -1.32
CA MET A 145 -24.51 31.75 -2.52
C MET A 145 -24.40 30.30 -3.02
N HIS A 146 -23.63 29.45 -2.30
CA HIS A 146 -23.42 28.07 -2.75
C HIS A 146 -24.72 27.26 -2.68
N GLN A 147 -24.95 26.43 -3.71
CA GLN A 147 -26.19 25.64 -3.85
C GLN A 147 -26.46 24.69 -2.66
N ALA A 148 -25.43 24.26 -1.97
CA ALA A 148 -25.55 23.39 -0.79
C ALA A 148 -26.31 24.05 0.38
N HIS A 149 -26.32 25.39 0.50
CA HIS A 149 -27.14 26.09 1.50
C HIS A 149 -28.63 25.97 1.22
N LYS A 150 -29.02 25.84 -0.06
CA LYS A 150 -30.41 25.67 -0.49
C LYS A 150 -30.86 24.21 -0.49
N ASN A 151 -29.90 23.28 -0.62
CA ASN A 151 -30.13 21.84 -0.65
C ASN A 151 -29.12 21.13 0.25
N PRO A 152 -29.39 20.96 1.55
CA PRO A 152 -28.50 20.30 2.49
C PRO A 152 -28.20 18.83 2.14
N ASN A 153 -29.08 18.19 1.35
CA ASN A 153 -28.91 16.81 0.90
C ASN A 153 -28.16 16.71 -0.43
N LEU A 154 -27.57 17.80 -0.91
CA LEU A 154 -26.74 17.79 -2.11
C LEU A 154 -25.57 16.83 -1.92
N ILE A 155 -25.56 15.76 -2.67
CA ILE A 155 -24.50 14.76 -2.66
C ILE A 155 -23.34 15.27 -3.50
N ILE A 156 -22.15 15.25 -2.91
CA ILE A 156 -20.90 15.58 -3.61
C ILE A 156 -19.97 14.37 -3.65
N GLU A 157 -19.30 14.21 -4.78
CA GLU A 157 -18.26 13.21 -4.94
C GLU A 157 -16.94 13.77 -4.41
N ARG A 158 -16.32 13.06 -3.49
CA ARG A 158 -15.03 13.39 -2.90
C ARG A 158 -14.05 12.25 -3.06
N SER A 159 -12.77 12.59 -3.11
CA SER A 159 -11.70 11.61 -3.05
C SER A 159 -11.13 11.55 -1.64
N VAL A 160 -11.14 10.37 -1.06
CA VAL A 160 -10.50 10.09 0.23
C VAL A 160 -9.42 9.03 0.07
N ILE A 161 -8.39 9.11 0.89
CA ILE A 161 -7.34 8.09 0.93
C ILE A 161 -7.72 7.10 2.03
N LYS A 162 -7.77 5.81 1.68
CA LYS A 162 -8.05 4.72 2.62
C LYS A 162 -7.00 3.63 2.54
N GLU A 163 -6.71 3.05 3.68
CA GLU A 163 -6.09 1.73 3.76
C GLU A 163 -7.13 0.68 3.40
N ILE A 164 -6.74 -0.29 2.59
CA ILE A 164 -7.60 -1.35 2.11
C ILE A 164 -6.93 -2.68 2.41
N GLU A 165 -7.64 -3.52 3.13
CA GLU A 165 -7.23 -4.90 3.37
C GLU A 165 -7.73 -5.75 2.20
N TYR A 166 -6.81 -6.16 1.34
CA TYR A 166 -7.10 -7.13 0.30
C TYR A 166 -6.75 -8.54 0.77
N PRO A 167 -7.46 -9.56 0.28
CA PRO A 167 -6.97 -10.93 0.30
C PRO A 167 -5.58 -11.01 -0.33
N ILE A 168 -4.87 -12.12 -0.13
CA ILE A 168 -3.57 -12.35 -0.79
C ILE A 168 -3.73 -12.04 -2.28
N PHE A 169 -2.96 -11.09 -2.79
CA PHE A 169 -3.19 -10.51 -4.12
C PHE A 169 -3.09 -11.53 -5.25
N SER A 170 -2.26 -12.57 -5.10
CA SER A 170 -2.19 -13.68 -6.05
C SER A 170 -3.51 -14.43 -6.21
N LYS A 171 -4.33 -14.49 -5.17
CA LYS A 171 -5.61 -15.20 -5.15
C LYS A 171 -6.78 -14.40 -5.74
N ILE A 172 -6.60 -13.13 -6.02
CA ILE A 172 -7.63 -12.30 -6.64
C ILE A 172 -7.66 -12.56 -8.14
N GLY A 173 -8.83 -12.89 -8.68
CA GLY A 173 -9.03 -13.13 -10.12
C GLY A 173 -9.15 -11.85 -10.94
N ASN A 174 -9.93 -10.89 -10.44
CA ASN A 174 -10.26 -9.63 -11.10
C ASN A 174 -9.35 -8.46 -10.65
N LYS A 175 -8.02 -8.68 -10.62
CA LYS A 175 -7.04 -7.72 -10.07
C LYS A 175 -7.13 -6.32 -10.65
N GLU A 176 -7.33 -6.21 -11.97
CA GLU A 176 -7.42 -4.94 -12.67
C GLU A 176 -8.65 -4.14 -12.21
N ASP A 177 -9.81 -4.80 -12.11
CA ASP A 177 -11.05 -4.17 -11.67
C ASP A 177 -10.95 -3.68 -10.23
N VAL A 178 -10.32 -4.49 -9.36
CA VAL A 178 -10.09 -4.15 -7.95
C VAL A 178 -9.18 -2.93 -7.83
N ILE A 179 -8.06 -2.91 -8.56
CA ILE A 179 -7.06 -1.84 -8.43
C ILE A 179 -7.51 -0.55 -9.11
N PHE A 180 -8.11 -0.62 -10.30
CA PHE A 180 -8.36 0.55 -11.13
C PHE A 180 -9.80 1.01 -11.17
N TYR A 181 -10.76 0.14 -10.85
CA TYR A 181 -12.19 0.43 -11.01
C TYR A 181 -13.01 0.23 -9.73
N ASP A 182 -12.36 0.10 -8.58
CA ASP A 182 -12.98 -0.01 -7.24
C ASP A 182 -13.94 -1.20 -7.09
N ALA A 183 -13.76 -2.27 -7.88
CA ALA A 183 -14.53 -3.49 -7.77
C ALA A 183 -14.14 -4.29 -6.51
N GLU A 184 -15.10 -5.06 -5.99
CA GLU A 184 -14.81 -6.01 -4.91
C GLU A 184 -13.93 -7.16 -5.41
N PRO A 185 -13.02 -7.69 -4.59
CA PRO A 185 -12.16 -8.81 -4.95
C PRO A 185 -12.97 -10.10 -5.18
N VAL A 186 -12.79 -10.72 -6.33
CA VAL A 186 -13.28 -12.07 -6.62
C VAL A 186 -12.10 -13.02 -6.49
N LEU A 187 -12.20 -13.99 -5.58
CA LEU A 187 -11.14 -14.98 -5.41
C LEU A 187 -11.17 -16.02 -6.53
N ASN A 188 -10.00 -16.39 -7.02
CA ASN A 188 -9.88 -17.56 -7.87
C ASN A 188 -10.38 -18.77 -7.08
N VAL A 189 -11.34 -19.49 -7.62
CA VAL A 189 -11.72 -20.80 -7.11
C VAL A 189 -10.48 -21.66 -7.30
N SER A 190 -9.84 -22.05 -6.21
CA SER A 190 -8.85 -23.13 -6.28
C SER A 190 -9.62 -24.36 -6.70
N ASP A 191 -9.46 -24.79 -7.95
CA ASP A 191 -9.84 -26.13 -8.34
C ASP A 191 -9.16 -27.05 -7.34
N GLY A 192 -9.99 -27.63 -6.46
CA GLY A 192 -9.52 -28.63 -5.52
C GLY A 192 -9.02 -29.80 -6.34
N VAL A 193 -7.71 -29.85 -6.54
CA VAL A 193 -7.06 -31.05 -7.00
C VAL A 193 -7.00 -31.97 -5.79
N SER A 194 -7.92 -32.91 -5.81
CA SER A 194 -7.95 -34.13 -5.00
C SER A 194 -6.67 -34.94 -5.13
#